data_2e6bea5dd18f51652db56f860c13e129
#
_entry.id   2e6bea5dd18f51652db56f860c13e129
#
_cell.length_a   1.000
_cell.length_b   1.000
_cell.length_c   1.000
_cell.angle_alpha   90.00
_cell.angle_beta   90.00
_cell.angle_gamma   90.00
#
_symmetry.space_group_name_H-M   'P 1'
#
loop_
_entity.id
_entity.type
_entity.pdbx_description
1 polymer ?
#
loop_
_entity_poly.entity_id
_entity_poly.type
_entity_poly.pdbx_seq_one_letter_code
_entity_poly.pdbx_strand_id
1 'polypeptide(L)'
;MILKGRYLSLFGLIIIALYLTACQATVQGSKVKGSYELKRSIIMPNFWEVMLNGDVNNVYNAVLQGVKDLDLKIYSKKVDSLSAVVDGFYADATEYSIKLSYESPSVTMMRIKSGLTGNKTLSIQLFQAIEKHLP
;
A
#
# COMPACT_ATOMS: atom_id res chain seq x y z
N MET A 1 24.65 12.53 -55.14
CA MET A 1 25.43 12.26 -53.92
C MET A 1 25.01 13.12 -52.73
N ILE A 2 24.51 14.31 -52.93
CA ILE A 2 24.09 15.22 -51.83
C ILE A 2 22.77 14.74 -51.15
N LEU A 3 21.93 13.98 -51.85
CA LEU A 3 20.68 13.44 -51.32
C LEU A 3 20.86 12.29 -50.33
N LYS A 4 21.93 11.50 -50.39
CA LYS A 4 22.18 10.39 -49.46
C LYS A 4 22.52 10.84 -48.03
N GLY A 5 23.16 12.00 -47.88
CA GLY A 5 23.50 12.56 -46.56
C GLY A 5 22.30 13.14 -45.81
N ARG A 6 21.29 13.60 -46.54
CA ARG A 6 20.07 14.17 -45.94
C ARG A 6 19.14 13.10 -45.36
N TYR A 7 19.07 11.92 -45.99
CA TYR A 7 18.25 10.83 -45.51
C TYR A 7 18.87 10.14 -44.28
N LEU A 8 20.18 10.03 -44.21
CA LEU A 8 20.89 9.48 -43.04
C LEU A 8 20.70 10.35 -41.78
N SER A 9 20.72 11.68 -41.96
CA SER A 9 20.44 12.62 -40.86
C SER A 9 19.00 12.57 -40.35
N LEU A 10 18.02 12.43 -41.25
CA LEU A 10 16.63 12.28 -40.90
C LEU A 10 16.34 10.93 -40.20
N PHE A 11 16.99 9.83 -40.64
CA PHE A 11 16.87 8.52 -40.03
C PHE A 11 17.43 8.51 -38.60
N GLY A 12 18.56 9.16 -38.36
CA GLY A 12 19.16 9.31 -37.05
C GLY A 12 18.27 10.09 -36.08
N LEU A 13 17.61 11.15 -36.54
CA LEU A 13 16.67 11.93 -35.75
C LEU A 13 15.41 11.14 -35.37
N ILE A 14 14.90 10.32 -36.26
CA ILE A 14 13.73 9.49 -36.01
C ILE A 14 14.04 8.40 -34.99
N ILE A 15 15.21 7.77 -35.06
CA ILE A 15 15.66 6.76 -34.10
C ILE A 15 15.84 7.34 -32.71
N ILE A 16 16.42 8.56 -32.59
CA ILE A 16 16.59 9.25 -31.31
C ILE A 16 15.23 9.63 -30.70
N ALA A 17 14.27 10.07 -31.51
CA ALA A 17 12.92 10.38 -31.07
C ALA A 17 12.18 9.13 -30.55
N LEU A 18 12.38 7.97 -31.18
CA LEU A 18 11.84 6.68 -30.74
C LEU A 18 12.44 6.21 -29.42
N TYR A 19 13.73 6.45 -29.19
CA TYR A 19 14.35 6.13 -27.88
C TYR A 19 13.84 7.01 -26.75
N LEU A 20 13.58 8.28 -27.00
CA LEU A 20 13.05 9.22 -26.01
C LEU A 20 11.61 8.87 -25.61
N THR A 21 10.78 8.43 -26.55
CA THR A 21 9.41 8.00 -26.26
C THR A 21 9.37 6.67 -25.52
N ALA A 22 10.29 5.74 -25.79
CA ALA A 22 10.40 4.48 -25.06
C ALA A 22 10.83 4.70 -23.59
N CYS A 23 11.73 5.65 -23.31
CA CYS A 23 12.11 6.02 -21.94
C CYS A 23 10.94 6.67 -21.16
N GLN A 24 10.11 7.48 -21.80
CA GLN A 24 8.93 8.06 -21.15
C GLN A 24 7.86 7.02 -20.87
N ALA A 25 7.68 6.03 -21.73
CA ALA A 25 6.75 4.93 -21.51
C ALA A 25 7.17 4.04 -20.32
N THR A 26 8.47 3.80 -20.14
CA THR A 26 8.99 3.04 -18.98
C THR A 26 8.89 3.80 -17.67
N VAL A 27 9.00 5.12 -17.67
CA VAL A 27 8.82 5.95 -16.47
C VAL A 27 7.34 6.08 -16.09
N GLN A 28 6.44 6.09 -17.04
CA GLN A 28 4.99 6.07 -16.75
C GLN A 28 4.48 4.69 -16.33
N GLY A 29 5.12 3.62 -16.78
CA GLY A 29 4.81 2.25 -16.35
C GLY A 29 5.22 1.94 -14.91
N SER A 30 6.08 2.75 -14.30
CA SER A 30 6.48 2.59 -12.89
C SER A 30 5.53 3.23 -11.89
N LYS A 31 4.45 3.86 -12.32
CA LYS A 31 3.27 4.12 -11.49
C LYS A 31 2.32 2.92 -11.43
N VAL A 32 2.84 1.73 -11.40
CA VAL A 32 2.13 0.62 -10.78
C VAL A 32 2.00 1.03 -9.32
N LYS A 33 0.78 1.24 -8.83
CA LYS A 33 0.48 1.28 -7.40
C LYS A 33 1.31 0.15 -6.80
N GLY A 34 2.33 0.50 -6.02
CA GLY A 34 3.15 -0.52 -5.40
C GLY A 34 2.20 -1.43 -4.65
N SER A 35 2.09 -2.68 -5.08
CA SER A 35 1.33 -3.66 -4.33
C SER A 35 2.09 -3.85 -3.03
N TYR A 36 1.52 -3.33 -1.95
CA TYR A 36 2.04 -3.57 -0.62
C TYR A 36 1.96 -5.06 -0.32
N GLU A 37 2.99 -5.60 0.28
CA GLU A 37 3.04 -6.99 0.69
C GLU A 37 3.10 -7.08 2.21
N LEU A 38 2.16 -7.82 2.78
CA LEU A 38 2.19 -8.12 4.21
C LEU A 38 3.25 -9.17 4.51
N LYS A 39 4.12 -8.87 5.45
CA LYS A 39 5.14 -9.80 5.97
C LYS A 39 4.85 -10.13 7.43
N ARG A 40 5.22 -11.34 7.84
CA ARG A 40 5.11 -11.70 9.26
C ARG A 40 6.05 -10.83 10.09
N SER A 41 5.52 -10.22 11.15
CA SER A 41 6.31 -9.40 12.06
C SER A 41 7.30 -10.26 12.85
N ILE A 42 8.56 -9.82 12.92
CA ILE A 42 9.59 -10.47 13.71
C ILE A 42 9.39 -10.16 15.21
N ILE A 43 8.96 -8.93 15.52
CA ILE A 43 8.78 -8.44 16.90
C ILE A 43 7.48 -8.98 17.50
N MET A 44 6.43 -9.09 16.69
CA MET A 44 5.10 -9.54 17.09
C MET A 44 4.66 -10.71 16.18
N PRO A 45 5.06 -11.96 16.47
CA PRO A 45 4.92 -13.08 15.50
C PRO A 45 3.51 -13.38 15.02
N ASN A 46 2.49 -12.98 15.80
CA ASN A 46 1.08 -13.17 15.43
C ASN A 46 0.51 -12.02 14.59
N PHE A 47 1.33 -11.02 14.30
CA PHE A 47 0.97 -9.89 13.45
C PHE A 47 1.59 -9.99 12.08
N TRP A 48 0.86 -9.50 11.10
CA TRP A 48 1.35 -9.24 9.74
C TRP A 48 1.58 -7.74 9.61
N GLU A 49 2.71 -7.33 9.06
CA GLU A 49 3.11 -5.93 9.01
C GLU A 49 3.39 -5.46 7.58
N VAL A 50 3.19 -4.18 7.39
CA VAL A 50 3.47 -3.47 6.12
C VAL A 50 3.79 -2.01 6.41
N MET A 51 4.73 -1.45 5.67
CA MET A 51 5.02 -0.02 5.65
C MET A 51 4.14 0.67 4.62
N LEU A 52 3.44 1.71 5.03
CA LEU A 52 2.49 2.44 4.22
C LEU A 52 2.93 3.89 4.02
N ASN A 53 2.71 4.42 2.83
CA ASN A 53 2.83 5.85 2.58
C ASN A 53 1.63 6.58 3.19
N GLY A 54 1.90 7.62 3.95
CA GLY A 54 0.90 8.40 4.63
C GLY A 54 1.20 8.55 6.12
N ASP A 55 0.68 9.60 6.73
CA ASP A 55 0.78 9.79 8.17
C ASP A 55 -0.23 8.90 8.93
N VAL A 56 -0.06 8.80 10.24
CA VAL A 56 -0.90 7.94 11.10
C VAL A 56 -2.39 8.28 10.95
N ASN A 57 -2.76 9.56 10.88
CA ASN A 57 -4.15 9.97 10.79
C ASN A 57 -4.79 9.57 9.46
N ASN A 58 -4.08 9.78 8.34
CA ASN A 58 -4.57 9.39 7.02
C ASN A 58 -4.72 7.87 6.89
N VAL A 59 -3.75 7.13 7.39
CA VAL A 59 -3.82 5.66 7.41
C VAL A 59 -4.92 5.17 8.35
N TYR A 60 -5.09 5.79 9.52
CA TYR A 60 -6.17 5.48 10.44
C TYR A 60 -7.56 5.67 9.81
N ASN A 61 -7.77 6.75 9.07
CA ASN A 61 -9.02 6.98 8.34
C ASN A 61 -9.26 5.90 7.28
N ALA A 62 -8.21 5.48 6.57
CA ALA A 62 -8.30 4.37 5.63
C ALA A 62 -8.67 3.05 6.31
N VAL A 63 -8.12 2.78 7.49
CA VAL A 63 -8.48 1.62 8.33
C VAL A 63 -9.96 1.62 8.66
N LEU A 64 -10.50 2.73 9.15
CA LEU A 64 -11.91 2.85 9.51
C LEU A 64 -12.83 2.59 8.29
N GLN A 65 -12.44 3.07 7.13
CA GLN A 65 -13.18 2.85 5.88
C GLN A 65 -13.13 1.40 5.42
N GLY A 66 -11.97 0.76 5.48
CA GLY A 66 -11.81 -0.64 5.12
C GLY A 66 -12.60 -1.58 6.05
N VAL A 67 -12.58 -1.31 7.34
CA VAL A 67 -13.37 -2.03 8.34
C VAL A 67 -14.87 -1.88 8.08
N LYS A 68 -15.32 -0.68 7.71
CA LYS A 68 -16.70 -0.39 7.34
C LYS A 68 -17.12 -1.14 6.07
N ASP A 69 -16.25 -1.18 5.05
CA ASP A 69 -16.53 -1.88 3.78
C ASP A 69 -16.77 -3.37 3.99
N LEU A 70 -16.10 -3.98 4.96
CA LEU A 70 -16.27 -5.38 5.34
C LEU A 70 -17.38 -5.61 6.38
N ASP A 71 -18.06 -4.54 6.79
CA ASP A 71 -19.11 -4.57 7.82
C ASP A 71 -18.65 -5.23 9.15
N LEU A 72 -17.40 -4.95 9.53
CA LEU A 72 -16.81 -5.46 10.76
C LEU A 72 -17.17 -4.56 11.96
N LYS A 73 -17.29 -5.18 13.12
CA LYS A 73 -17.56 -4.47 14.37
C LYS A 73 -16.26 -3.94 14.97
N ILE A 74 -16.31 -2.74 15.55
CA ILE A 74 -15.25 -2.16 16.35
C ILE A 74 -15.72 -2.10 17.80
N TYR A 75 -14.95 -2.66 18.74
CA TYR A 75 -15.23 -2.51 20.16
C TYR A 75 -14.27 -1.53 20.87
N SER A 76 -13.10 -1.27 20.29
CA SER A 76 -12.13 -0.31 20.83
C SER A 76 -11.36 0.37 19.71
N LYS A 77 -11.21 1.66 19.80
CA LYS A 77 -10.36 2.46 18.90
C LYS A 77 -9.71 3.61 19.64
N LYS A 78 -8.43 3.82 19.39
CA LYS A 78 -7.64 4.92 19.92
C LYS A 78 -6.75 5.48 18.83
N VAL A 79 -6.57 6.77 18.78
CA VAL A 79 -5.66 7.44 17.84
C VAL A 79 -5.00 8.63 18.50
N ASP A 80 -3.71 8.77 18.27
CA ASP A 80 -2.93 9.98 18.52
C ASP A 80 -1.99 10.26 17.35
N SER A 81 -1.14 11.27 17.44
CA SER A 81 -0.24 11.66 16.35
C SER A 81 0.84 10.62 16.02
N LEU A 82 1.13 9.71 16.92
CA LEU A 82 2.23 8.72 16.79
C LEU A 82 1.74 7.29 16.69
N SER A 83 0.51 7.00 17.05
CA SER A 83 -0.02 5.64 17.03
C SER A 83 -1.54 5.60 16.91
N ALA A 84 -2.05 4.47 16.46
CA ALA A 84 -3.47 4.17 16.49
C ALA A 84 -3.68 2.68 16.72
N VAL A 85 -4.81 2.34 17.32
CA VAL A 85 -5.24 0.95 17.52
C VAL A 85 -6.71 0.85 17.19
N VAL A 86 -7.09 -0.16 16.42
CA VAL A 86 -8.47 -0.52 16.13
C VAL A 86 -8.63 -2.01 16.42
N ASP A 87 -9.49 -2.33 17.36
CA ASP A 87 -9.80 -3.71 17.73
C ASP A 87 -11.29 -4.00 17.50
N GLY A 88 -11.59 -5.16 17.01
CA GLY A 88 -12.98 -5.53 16.73
C GLY A 88 -13.16 -7.01 16.46
N PHE A 89 -14.32 -7.32 15.87
CA PHE A 89 -14.75 -8.69 15.59
C PHE A 89 -15.18 -8.86 14.14
N TYR A 90 -14.85 -10.01 13.56
CA TYR A 90 -15.51 -10.55 12.39
C TYR A 90 -16.92 -11.07 12.75
N ALA A 91 -17.73 -11.36 11.74
CA ALA A 91 -19.10 -11.85 11.93
C ALA A 91 -19.17 -13.15 12.76
N ASP A 92 -18.14 -14.00 12.70
CA ASP A 92 -18.03 -15.26 13.46
C ASP A 92 -17.45 -15.08 14.87
N ALA A 93 -17.37 -13.85 15.37
CA ALA A 93 -16.77 -13.46 16.65
C ALA A 93 -15.23 -13.67 16.74
N THR A 94 -14.54 -13.94 15.64
CA THR A 94 -13.09 -13.90 15.59
C THR A 94 -12.60 -12.47 15.79
N GLU A 95 -11.64 -12.26 16.68
CA GLU A 95 -11.07 -10.94 16.94
C GLU A 95 -10.07 -10.53 15.84
N TYR A 96 -10.02 -9.24 15.54
CA TYR A 96 -8.93 -8.62 14.81
C TYR A 96 -8.36 -7.45 15.59
N SER A 97 -7.09 -7.17 15.37
CA SER A 97 -6.39 -6.00 15.92
C SER A 97 -5.56 -5.36 14.82
N ILE A 98 -5.70 -4.06 14.67
CA ILE A 98 -4.89 -3.25 13.74
C ILE A 98 -4.14 -2.21 14.56
N LYS A 99 -2.82 -2.23 14.48
CA LYS A 99 -1.94 -1.28 15.17
C LYS A 99 -1.19 -0.46 14.13
N LEU A 100 -1.24 0.84 14.30
CA LEU A 100 -0.48 1.80 13.51
C LEU A 100 0.59 2.45 14.37
N SER A 101 1.79 2.60 13.84
CA SER A 101 2.87 3.30 14.49
C SER A 101 3.59 4.22 13.52
N TYR A 102 3.94 5.40 14.02
CA TYR A 102 4.72 6.39 13.30
C TYR A 102 6.13 5.86 12.99
N GLU A 103 6.54 5.97 11.74
CA GLU A 103 7.93 5.68 11.32
C GLU A 103 8.64 6.94 10.85
N SER A 104 7.95 7.76 10.06
CA SER A 104 8.41 9.07 9.60
C SER A 104 7.19 9.95 9.31
N PRO A 105 7.36 11.26 9.00
CA PRO A 105 6.22 12.14 8.72
C PRO A 105 5.29 11.67 7.61
N SER A 106 5.78 10.84 6.70
CA SER A 106 5.03 10.33 5.55
C SER A 106 4.94 8.80 5.49
N VAL A 107 5.38 8.10 6.53
CA VAL A 107 5.40 6.62 6.58
C VAL A 107 4.85 6.12 7.90
N THR A 108 3.91 5.20 7.82
CA THR A 108 3.27 4.54 8.96
C THR A 108 3.45 3.02 8.84
N MET A 109 3.84 2.38 9.93
CA MET A 109 3.84 0.93 10.05
C MET A 109 2.45 0.46 10.46
N MET A 110 1.89 -0.46 9.69
CA MET A 110 0.64 -1.13 10.04
C MET A 110 0.93 -2.59 10.43
N ARG A 111 0.37 -3.03 11.54
CA ARG A 111 0.38 -4.42 11.98
C ARG A 111 -1.04 -4.92 12.15
N ILE A 112 -1.36 -6.04 11.51
CA ILE A 112 -2.68 -6.66 11.53
C ILE A 112 -2.57 -8.05 12.13
N LYS A 113 -3.45 -8.36 13.08
CA LYS A 113 -3.66 -9.72 13.59
C LYS A 113 -5.13 -10.07 13.43
N SER A 114 -5.42 -11.20 12.81
CA SER A 114 -6.77 -11.78 12.70
C SER A 114 -6.76 -13.15 13.37
N GLY A 115 -7.58 -13.30 14.41
CA GLY A 115 -7.59 -14.48 15.26
C GLY A 115 -6.40 -14.57 16.20
N LEU A 116 -6.39 -15.56 17.09
CA LEU A 116 -5.35 -15.71 18.11
C LEU A 116 -3.96 -15.98 17.54
N THR A 117 -3.87 -16.71 16.44
CA THR A 117 -2.61 -17.13 15.82
C THR A 117 -2.14 -16.23 14.68
N GLY A 118 -2.93 -15.21 14.32
CA GLY A 118 -2.61 -14.32 13.19
C GLY A 118 -2.84 -14.97 11.84
N ASN A 119 -4.10 -15.23 11.49
CA ASN A 119 -4.48 -15.83 10.21
C ASN A 119 -4.05 -14.93 9.04
N LYS A 120 -3.20 -15.47 8.17
CA LYS A 120 -2.66 -14.74 7.01
C LYS A 120 -3.76 -14.32 6.02
N THR A 121 -4.63 -15.23 5.66
CA THR A 121 -5.69 -15.00 4.66
C THR A 121 -6.65 -13.91 5.10
N LEU A 122 -7.15 -13.98 6.33
CA LEU A 122 -8.01 -12.95 6.89
C LEU A 122 -7.31 -11.59 7.00
N SER A 123 -6.04 -11.58 7.40
CA SER A 123 -5.25 -10.35 7.50
C SER A 123 -5.03 -9.71 6.13
N ILE A 124 -4.78 -10.50 5.10
CA ILE A 124 -4.67 -10.01 3.71
C ILE A 124 -5.99 -9.43 3.21
N GLN A 125 -7.11 -10.11 3.46
CA GLN A 125 -8.44 -9.61 3.06
C GLN A 125 -8.78 -8.29 3.73
N LEU A 126 -8.50 -8.18 5.03
CA LEU A 126 -8.69 -6.94 5.78
C LEU A 126 -7.79 -5.82 5.24
N PHE A 127 -6.51 -6.12 4.98
CA PHE A 127 -5.59 -5.16 4.40
C PHE A 127 -6.03 -4.69 3.00
N GLN A 128 -6.49 -5.60 2.14
CA GLN A 128 -6.96 -5.25 0.81
C GLN A 128 -8.15 -4.28 0.84
N ALA A 129 -9.05 -4.43 1.81
CA ALA A 129 -10.14 -3.49 2.01
C ALA A 129 -9.64 -2.10 2.46
N ILE A 130 -8.62 -2.05 3.30
CA ILE A 130 -7.97 -0.81 3.76
C ILE A 130 -7.18 -0.15 2.62
N GLU A 131 -6.44 -0.93 1.85
CA GLU A 131 -5.57 -0.45 0.77
C GLU A 131 -6.32 0.42 -0.25
N LYS A 132 -7.58 0.11 -0.52
CA LYS A 132 -8.42 0.89 -1.44
C LYS A 132 -8.61 2.35 -1.01
N HIS A 133 -8.46 2.64 0.27
CA HIS A 133 -8.68 3.96 0.87
C HIS A 133 -7.38 4.67 1.25
N LEU A 134 -6.22 4.07 1.01
CA LEU A 134 -4.92 4.69 1.25
C LEU A 134 -4.69 5.87 0.30
N PRO A 135 -4.01 6.93 0.80
CA PRO A 135 -3.69 8.11 -0.03
C PRO A 135 -2.78 7.81 -1.22
#